data_9302f89d639cbe3819fba9922c55251a
#
_entry.id   9302f89d639cbe3819fba9922c55251a
#
_cell.length_a   1.000
_cell.length_b   1.000
_cell.length_c   1.000
_cell.angle_alpha   90.00
_cell.angle_beta   90.00
_cell.angle_gamma   90.00
#
_symmetry.space_group_name_H-M   'P 1'
#
loop_
_entity.id
_entity.type
_entity.pdbx_description
1 polymer ?
#
loop_
_entity_poly.entity_id
_entity_poly.type
_entity_poly.pdbx_seq_one_letter_code
_entity_poly.pdbx_strand_id
1 'polypeptide(L)'
;MLVSGCPAPSRRPEPPPNPIPGPQSSEPVTPGPLAPSPPPRAPPAPRENHLSPATRSLVTQSRTLASRGDLDGASSTLDRALRIEPNNPLLWIELGRLRLAENDAHQAESCGRKALALASGDRGTQAQAGRLLADALRAQRRNQEAIEIERQPYMR
;
A
#
# COMPACT_ATOMS: atom_id res chain seq x y z
N MET A 1 60.95 16.02 -14.20
CA MET A 1 60.41 14.98 -15.11
C MET A 1 60.16 13.74 -14.25
N LEU A 2 58.94 13.50 -13.87
CA LEU A 2 58.49 12.29 -13.17
C LEU A 2 57.20 11.85 -13.81
N VAL A 3 57.28 10.73 -14.55
CA VAL A 3 56.13 10.11 -15.26
C VAL A 3 55.47 9.15 -14.26
N SER A 4 54.27 9.49 -13.82
CA SER A 4 53.42 8.62 -13.01
C SER A 4 52.69 7.63 -13.94
N GLY A 5 53.05 6.35 -13.84
CA GLY A 5 52.38 5.26 -14.53
C GLY A 5 51.06 4.92 -13.85
N CYS A 6 49.96 4.93 -14.61
CA CYS A 6 48.67 4.38 -14.21
C CYS A 6 48.71 2.84 -14.18
N PRO A 7 48.24 2.19 -13.14
CA PRO A 7 48.04 0.75 -13.14
C PRO A 7 46.81 0.38 -14.00
N ALA A 8 47.00 -0.62 -14.90
CA ALA A 8 45.93 -1.18 -15.73
C ALA A 8 44.92 -1.98 -14.89
N PRO A 9 43.61 -1.96 -15.25
CA PRO A 9 42.60 -2.75 -14.56
C PRO A 9 42.79 -4.24 -14.83
N SER A 10 42.89 -5.02 -13.77
CA SER A 10 42.96 -6.50 -13.82
C SER A 10 41.67 -7.05 -14.42
N ARG A 11 41.76 -7.73 -15.52
CA ARG A 11 40.64 -8.52 -16.11
C ARG A 11 40.30 -9.65 -15.13
N ARG A 12 39.05 -9.64 -14.64
CA ARG A 12 38.48 -10.77 -13.91
C ARG A 12 38.31 -11.92 -14.90
N PRO A 13 38.72 -13.17 -14.59
CA PRO A 13 38.51 -14.30 -15.48
C PRO A 13 37.01 -14.58 -15.65
N GLU A 14 36.61 -14.79 -16.91
CA GLU A 14 35.25 -15.20 -17.25
C GLU A 14 34.98 -16.60 -16.70
N PRO A 15 33.79 -16.88 -16.16
CA PRO A 15 33.40 -18.23 -15.77
C PRO A 15 33.29 -19.12 -17.02
N PRO A 16 33.57 -20.43 -16.89
CA PRO A 16 33.51 -21.35 -18.02
C PRO A 16 32.06 -21.47 -18.55
N PRO A 17 31.85 -21.65 -19.85
CA PRO A 17 30.55 -21.81 -20.45
C PRO A 17 29.82 -23.04 -19.86
N ASN A 18 28.56 -22.89 -19.51
CA ASN A 18 27.71 -23.99 -19.10
C ASN A 18 27.62 -25.04 -20.19
N PRO A 19 27.71 -26.36 -19.87
CA PRO A 19 27.53 -27.40 -20.84
C PRO A 19 26.15 -27.37 -21.49
N ILE A 20 26.12 -27.42 -22.80
CA ILE A 20 24.91 -27.48 -23.61
C ILE A 20 24.15 -28.77 -23.24
N PRO A 21 22.87 -28.74 -22.86
CA PRO A 21 22.10 -29.96 -22.67
C PRO A 21 22.00 -30.72 -23.96
N GLY A 22 22.46 -31.98 -23.96
CA GLY A 22 22.31 -32.90 -25.09
C GLY A 22 20.83 -33.16 -25.40
N PRO A 23 20.51 -33.66 -26.62
CA PRO A 23 19.15 -33.93 -27.03
C PRO A 23 18.51 -34.96 -26.10
N GLN A 24 17.51 -34.52 -25.32
CA GLN A 24 16.69 -35.42 -24.51
C GLN A 24 15.81 -36.24 -25.47
N SER A 25 16.03 -37.53 -25.49
CA SER A 25 15.18 -38.51 -26.17
C SER A 25 13.74 -38.35 -25.68
N SER A 26 12.87 -38.03 -26.62
CA SER A 26 11.42 -37.96 -26.36
C SER A 26 10.91 -39.36 -26.12
N GLU A 27 10.77 -39.77 -24.87
CA GLU A 27 9.94 -40.93 -24.54
C GLU A 27 8.47 -40.60 -24.80
N PRO A 28 7.67 -41.51 -25.40
CA PRO A 28 6.26 -41.27 -25.64
C PRO A 28 5.53 -41.18 -24.29
N VAL A 29 5.03 -39.99 -23.96
CA VAL A 29 4.17 -39.78 -22.77
C VAL A 29 2.85 -40.46 -23.03
N THR A 30 2.63 -41.59 -22.39
CA THR A 30 1.32 -42.26 -22.31
C THR A 30 0.37 -41.30 -21.59
N PRO A 31 -0.84 -40.98 -22.14
CA PRO A 31 -1.81 -40.19 -21.43
C PRO A 31 -2.29 -40.93 -20.18
N GLY A 32 -1.77 -40.53 -19.03
CA GLY A 32 -2.30 -40.99 -17.75
C GLY A 32 -3.74 -40.47 -17.53
N PRO A 33 -4.55 -41.16 -16.70
CA PRO A 33 -5.90 -40.72 -16.42
C PRO A 33 -5.94 -39.25 -15.94
N LEU A 34 -6.79 -38.43 -16.59
CA LEU A 34 -7.00 -37.03 -16.24
C LEU A 34 -7.29 -36.95 -14.74
N ALA A 35 -6.36 -36.41 -13.97
CA ALA A 35 -6.60 -36.08 -12.60
C ALA A 35 -7.83 -35.14 -12.54
N PRO A 36 -8.79 -35.34 -11.63
CA PRO A 36 -9.95 -34.47 -11.51
C PRO A 36 -9.49 -33.04 -11.30
N SER A 37 -9.98 -32.13 -12.14
CA SER A 37 -9.70 -30.70 -12.03
C SER A 37 -10.00 -30.24 -10.60
N PRO A 38 -9.11 -29.48 -9.95
CA PRO A 38 -9.40 -28.97 -8.62
C PRO A 38 -10.71 -28.15 -8.67
N PRO A 39 -11.57 -28.26 -7.65
CA PRO A 39 -12.83 -27.53 -7.62
C PRO A 39 -12.58 -26.04 -7.81
N PRO A 40 -13.52 -25.31 -8.46
CA PRO A 40 -13.38 -23.87 -8.62
C PRO A 40 -13.11 -23.22 -7.28
N ARG A 41 -11.99 -22.49 -7.20
CA ARG A 41 -11.62 -21.79 -5.97
C ARG A 41 -12.75 -20.81 -5.64
N ALA A 42 -13.41 -20.97 -4.51
CA ALA A 42 -14.43 -20.07 -4.02
C ALA A 42 -13.93 -18.62 -4.10
N PRO A 43 -14.78 -17.63 -4.46
CA PRO A 43 -14.39 -16.23 -4.46
C PRO A 43 -13.77 -15.90 -3.09
N PRO A 44 -12.64 -15.18 -3.05
CA PRO A 44 -12.05 -14.80 -1.78
C PRO A 44 -13.10 -14.02 -0.97
N ALA A 45 -13.29 -14.41 0.30
CA ALA A 45 -14.18 -13.71 1.20
C ALA A 45 -13.80 -12.21 1.26
N PRO A 46 -14.79 -11.31 1.41
CA PRO A 46 -14.51 -9.88 1.56
C PRO A 46 -13.46 -9.68 2.64
N ARG A 47 -12.37 -8.99 2.29
CA ARG A 47 -11.32 -8.67 3.26
C ARG A 47 -11.79 -7.48 4.06
N GLU A 48 -11.93 -7.64 5.37
CA GLU A 48 -12.17 -6.53 6.28
C GLU A 48 -10.85 -6.09 6.89
N ASN A 49 -10.54 -4.80 6.79
CA ASN A 49 -9.35 -4.25 7.43
C ASN A 49 -9.65 -3.96 8.90
N HIS A 50 -8.83 -4.49 9.78
CA HIS A 50 -8.95 -4.30 11.22
C HIS A 50 -7.66 -3.71 11.79
N LEU A 51 -7.81 -2.88 12.82
CA LEU A 51 -6.68 -2.43 13.63
C LEU A 51 -6.38 -3.50 14.70
N SER A 52 -5.12 -3.80 14.93
CA SER A 52 -4.73 -4.56 16.11
C SER A 52 -5.13 -3.83 17.41
N PRO A 53 -5.23 -4.53 18.54
CA PRO A 53 -5.53 -3.87 19.82
C PRO A 53 -4.56 -2.73 20.15
N ALA A 54 -3.28 -2.90 19.84
CA ALA A 54 -2.24 -1.91 20.09
C ALA A 54 -2.43 -0.65 19.25
N THR A 55 -2.63 -0.80 17.92
CA THR A 55 -2.84 0.35 17.03
C THR A 55 -4.19 1.03 17.27
N ARG A 56 -5.23 0.27 17.65
CA ARG A 56 -6.52 0.82 18.04
C ARG A 56 -6.41 1.75 19.27
N SER A 57 -5.60 1.35 20.26
CA SER A 57 -5.33 2.18 21.43
C SER A 57 -4.64 3.50 21.03
N LEU A 58 -3.63 3.43 20.16
CA LEU A 58 -2.92 4.60 19.65
C LEU A 58 -3.84 5.53 18.84
N VAL A 59 -4.72 4.99 18.00
CA VAL A 59 -5.72 5.79 17.26
C VAL A 59 -6.67 6.51 18.23
N THR A 60 -7.14 5.82 19.27
CA THR A 60 -8.01 6.44 20.28
C THR A 60 -7.29 7.57 21.02
N GLN A 61 -6.02 7.34 21.39
CA GLN A 61 -5.19 8.36 22.03
C GLN A 61 -4.97 9.57 21.10
N SER A 62 -4.64 9.34 19.84
CA SER A 62 -4.45 10.40 18.85
C SER A 62 -5.72 11.25 18.67
N ARG A 63 -6.89 10.62 18.55
CA ARG A 63 -8.16 11.33 18.46
C ARG A 63 -8.44 12.18 19.71
N THR A 64 -8.09 11.68 20.89
CA THR A 64 -8.24 12.43 22.14
C THR A 64 -7.32 13.65 22.18
N LEU A 65 -6.07 13.52 21.72
CA LEU A 65 -5.14 14.64 21.61
C LEU A 65 -5.63 15.68 20.61
N ALA A 66 -6.05 15.23 19.42
CA ALA A 66 -6.61 16.12 18.39
C ALA A 66 -7.85 16.89 18.87
N SER A 67 -8.75 16.23 19.63
CA SER A 67 -9.94 16.90 20.18
C SER A 67 -9.62 17.97 21.24
N ARG A 68 -8.42 17.91 21.82
CA ARG A 68 -7.88 18.92 22.77
C ARG A 68 -7.06 20.01 22.07
N GLY A 69 -6.91 19.92 20.74
CA GLY A 69 -6.10 20.85 19.95
C GLY A 69 -4.60 20.49 19.88
N ASP A 70 -4.19 19.41 20.54
CA ASP A 70 -2.80 18.91 20.46
C ASP A 70 -2.61 18.07 19.17
N LEU A 71 -2.49 18.77 18.04
CA LEU A 71 -2.35 18.14 16.74
C LEU A 71 -0.96 17.49 16.57
N ASP A 72 0.09 18.07 17.15
CA ASP A 72 1.46 17.53 17.12
C ASP A 72 1.55 16.21 17.90
N GLY A 73 0.98 16.17 19.10
CA GLY A 73 0.88 14.94 19.90
C GLY A 73 0.05 13.86 19.21
N ALA A 74 -1.05 14.26 18.55
CA ALA A 74 -1.88 13.36 17.76
C ALA A 74 -1.09 12.77 16.57
N SER A 75 -0.34 13.60 15.84
CA SER A 75 0.49 13.18 14.71
C SER A 75 1.57 12.19 15.15
N SER A 76 2.34 12.52 16.19
CA SER A 76 3.38 11.64 16.76
C SER A 76 2.82 10.28 17.18
N THR A 77 1.59 10.27 17.72
CA THR A 77 0.92 9.04 18.15
C THR A 77 0.50 8.17 16.95
N LEU A 78 -0.03 8.78 15.87
CA LEU A 78 -0.34 8.06 14.62
C LEU A 78 0.92 7.55 13.91
N ASP A 79 2.02 8.29 13.95
CA ASP A 79 3.29 7.84 13.40
C ASP A 79 3.80 6.57 14.11
N ARG A 80 3.58 6.46 15.42
CA ARG A 80 3.87 5.23 16.16
C ARG A 80 2.98 4.07 15.70
N ALA A 81 1.70 4.31 15.49
CA ALA A 81 0.77 3.30 14.97
C ALA A 81 1.18 2.83 13.57
N LEU A 82 1.56 3.76 12.68
CA LEU A 82 2.03 3.45 11.33
C LEU A 82 3.35 2.68 11.31
N ARG A 83 4.22 2.84 12.31
CA ARG A 83 5.41 1.98 12.44
C ARG A 83 5.07 0.54 12.78
N ILE A 84 3.95 0.30 13.47
CA ILE A 84 3.48 -1.06 13.81
C ILE A 84 2.77 -1.70 12.60
N GLU A 85 1.89 -0.94 11.94
CA GLU A 85 1.07 -1.43 10.81
C GLU A 85 1.13 -0.49 9.61
N PRO A 86 2.27 -0.41 8.89
CA PRO A 86 2.49 0.58 7.82
C PRO A 86 1.54 0.41 6.62
N ASN A 87 1.01 -0.78 6.42
CA ASN A 87 0.12 -1.10 5.30
C ASN A 87 -1.35 -1.18 5.71
N ASN A 88 -1.71 -0.75 6.92
CA ASN A 88 -3.11 -0.73 7.33
C ASN A 88 -3.80 0.55 6.81
N PRO A 89 -4.80 0.44 5.91
CA PRO A 89 -5.45 1.61 5.31
C PRO A 89 -6.20 2.48 6.32
N LEU A 90 -6.68 1.90 7.44
CA LEU A 90 -7.39 2.65 8.46
C LEU A 90 -6.50 3.69 9.15
N LEU A 91 -5.20 3.38 9.32
CA LEU A 91 -4.24 4.34 9.89
C LEU A 91 -3.98 5.51 8.95
N TRP A 92 -3.90 5.26 7.64
CA TRP A 92 -3.75 6.31 6.65
C TRP A 92 -5.00 7.20 6.57
N ILE A 93 -6.20 6.64 6.79
CA ILE A 93 -7.43 7.42 6.89
C ILE A 93 -7.39 8.34 8.11
N GLU A 94 -6.96 7.84 9.27
CA GLU A 94 -6.85 8.65 10.48
C GLU A 94 -5.80 9.76 10.34
N LEU A 95 -4.64 9.44 9.75
CA LEU A 95 -3.62 10.46 9.48
C LEU A 95 -4.15 11.54 8.51
N GLY A 96 -4.86 11.16 7.46
CA GLY A 96 -5.43 12.11 6.52
C GLY A 96 -6.50 13.03 7.16
N ARG A 97 -7.31 12.50 8.08
CA ARG A 97 -8.25 13.31 8.87
C ARG A 97 -7.54 14.33 9.75
N LEU A 98 -6.43 13.92 10.37
CA LEU A 98 -5.60 14.82 11.16
C LEU A 98 -5.00 15.92 10.28
N ARG A 99 -4.48 15.58 9.09
CA ARG A 99 -3.95 16.57 8.13
C ARG A 99 -5.01 17.59 7.68
N LEU A 100 -6.28 17.16 7.53
CA LEU A 100 -7.38 18.12 7.30
C LEU A 100 -7.60 19.06 8.48
N ALA A 101 -7.50 18.57 9.71
CA ALA A 101 -7.61 19.38 10.91
C ALA A 101 -6.45 20.40 11.04
N GLU A 102 -5.27 20.05 10.53
CA GLU A 102 -4.09 20.93 10.40
C GLU A 102 -4.19 21.90 9.21
N ASN A 103 -5.28 21.85 8.43
CA ASN A 103 -5.47 22.57 7.17
C ASN A 103 -4.48 22.17 6.05
N ASP A 104 -3.82 21.02 6.16
CA ASP A 104 -2.96 20.47 5.11
C ASP A 104 -3.74 19.50 4.20
N ALA A 105 -4.54 20.10 3.32
CA ALA A 105 -5.38 19.35 2.39
C ALA A 105 -4.57 18.55 1.36
N HIS A 106 -3.34 18.96 1.03
CA HIS A 106 -2.48 18.22 0.10
C HIS A 106 -1.95 16.92 0.71
N GLN A 107 -1.51 16.96 1.96
CA GLN A 107 -1.11 15.75 2.66
C GLN A 107 -2.32 14.84 2.94
N ALA A 108 -3.48 15.41 3.27
CA ALA A 108 -4.71 14.64 3.44
C ALA A 108 -5.11 13.89 2.15
N GLU A 109 -4.99 14.54 0.99
CA GLU A 109 -5.20 13.90 -0.32
C GLU A 109 -4.24 12.72 -0.54
N SER A 110 -2.95 12.91 -0.23
CA SER A 110 -1.93 11.87 -0.36
C SER A 110 -2.25 10.67 0.55
N CYS A 111 -2.65 10.92 1.79
CA CYS A 111 -3.10 9.89 2.73
C CYS A 111 -4.33 9.15 2.22
N GLY A 112 -5.32 9.87 1.70
CA GLY A 112 -6.55 9.29 1.14
C GLY A 112 -6.27 8.37 -0.06
N ARG A 113 -5.41 8.79 -0.98
CA ARG A 113 -4.96 7.95 -2.11
C ARG A 113 -4.22 6.70 -1.66
N LYS A 114 -3.33 6.83 -0.67
CA LYS A 114 -2.60 5.71 -0.08
C LYS A 114 -3.55 4.73 0.59
N ALA A 115 -4.49 5.23 1.39
CA ALA A 115 -5.51 4.40 2.04
C ALA A 115 -6.36 3.64 1.01
N LEU A 116 -6.80 4.31 -0.06
CA LEU A 116 -7.60 3.71 -1.12
C LEU A 116 -6.85 2.59 -1.84
N ALA A 117 -5.56 2.77 -2.12
CA ALA A 117 -4.72 1.75 -2.75
C ALA A 117 -4.55 0.51 -1.84
N LEU A 118 -4.43 0.72 -0.52
CA LEU A 118 -4.27 -0.35 0.47
C LEU A 118 -5.58 -1.08 0.79
N ALA A 119 -6.73 -0.40 0.64
CA ALA A 119 -8.06 -0.92 0.98
C ALA A 119 -8.63 -1.90 -0.05
N SER A 120 -7.81 -2.42 -1.00
CA SER A 120 -8.26 -3.32 -2.06
C SER A 120 -9.00 -4.55 -1.50
N GLY A 121 -10.24 -4.76 -1.96
CA GLY A 121 -11.08 -5.88 -1.54
C GLY A 121 -11.96 -5.63 -0.31
N ASP A 122 -11.82 -4.46 0.37
CA ASP A 122 -12.71 -4.03 1.46
C ASP A 122 -13.47 -2.76 1.04
N ARG A 123 -14.71 -2.93 0.62
CA ARG A 123 -15.58 -1.83 0.19
C ARG A 123 -15.81 -0.79 1.29
N GLY A 124 -15.94 -1.23 2.54
CA GLY A 124 -16.17 -0.34 3.67
C GLY A 124 -15.01 0.63 3.88
N THR A 125 -13.79 0.10 3.88
CA THR A 125 -12.56 0.89 4.00
C THR A 125 -12.32 1.74 2.75
N GLN A 126 -12.59 1.21 1.54
CA GLN A 126 -12.51 2.00 0.30
C GLN A 126 -13.44 3.21 0.33
N ALA A 127 -14.69 3.04 0.79
CA ALA A 127 -15.64 4.14 0.92
C ALA A 127 -15.16 5.20 1.94
N GLN A 128 -14.55 4.78 3.05
CA GLN A 128 -13.98 5.71 4.03
C GLN A 128 -12.80 6.51 3.45
N ALA A 129 -11.89 5.84 2.74
CA ALA A 129 -10.76 6.48 2.06
C ALA A 129 -11.23 7.43 0.96
N GLY A 130 -12.27 7.04 0.19
CA GLY A 130 -12.87 7.87 -0.83
C GLY A 130 -13.51 9.15 -0.27
N ARG A 131 -14.21 9.06 0.87
CA ARG A 131 -14.75 10.25 1.55
C ARG A 131 -13.63 11.20 1.99
N LEU A 132 -12.59 10.69 2.64
CA LEU A 132 -11.43 11.49 3.01
C LEU A 132 -10.81 12.19 1.79
N LEU A 133 -10.64 11.47 0.68
CA LEU A 133 -10.08 12.02 -0.54
C LEU A 133 -10.98 13.12 -1.12
N ALA A 134 -12.30 12.91 -1.15
CA ALA A 134 -13.25 13.92 -1.60
C ALA A 134 -13.23 15.18 -0.71
N ASP A 135 -13.14 15.01 0.61
CA ASP A 135 -13.04 16.13 1.56
C ASP A 135 -11.73 16.91 1.36
N ALA A 136 -10.61 16.23 1.16
CA ALA A 136 -9.32 16.85 0.88
C ALA A 136 -9.33 17.64 -0.45
N LEU A 137 -9.98 17.10 -1.50
CA LEU A 137 -10.14 17.80 -2.78
C LEU A 137 -11.04 19.03 -2.65
N ARG A 138 -12.12 18.96 -1.87
CA ARG A 138 -12.98 20.13 -1.58
C ARG A 138 -12.23 21.22 -0.83
N ALA A 139 -11.41 20.86 0.16
CA ALA A 139 -10.58 21.80 0.89
C ALA A 139 -9.60 22.53 -0.04
N GLN A 140 -9.17 21.87 -1.11
CA GLN A 140 -8.35 22.45 -2.19
C GLN A 140 -9.17 23.20 -3.27
N ARG A 141 -10.50 23.32 -3.12
CA ARG A 141 -11.45 23.88 -4.11
C ARG A 141 -11.56 23.08 -5.42
N ARG A 142 -11.11 21.84 -5.45
CA ARG A 142 -11.16 20.89 -6.60
C ARG A 142 -12.48 20.10 -6.58
N ASN A 143 -13.61 20.81 -6.59
CA ASN A 143 -14.93 20.23 -6.38
C ASN A 143 -15.34 19.20 -7.46
N GLN A 144 -14.93 19.39 -8.71
CA GLN A 144 -15.27 18.46 -9.79
C GLN A 144 -14.63 17.10 -9.57
N GLU A 145 -13.37 17.07 -9.16
CA GLU A 145 -12.66 15.84 -8.85
C GLU A 145 -13.24 15.14 -7.60
N ALA A 146 -13.67 15.90 -6.60
CA ALA A 146 -14.37 15.33 -5.45
C ALA A 146 -15.66 14.61 -5.86
N ILE A 147 -16.45 15.20 -6.76
CA ILE A 147 -17.67 14.58 -7.31
C ILE A 147 -17.34 13.29 -8.08
N GLU A 148 -16.24 13.26 -8.82
CA GLU A 148 -15.80 12.07 -9.54
C GLU A 148 -15.44 10.92 -8.60
N ILE A 149 -14.77 11.22 -7.47
CA ILE A 149 -14.49 10.24 -6.42
C ILE A 149 -15.79 9.69 -5.82
N GLU A 150 -16.78 10.54 -5.54
CA GLU A 150 -18.06 10.13 -4.95
C GLU A 150 -18.91 9.25 -5.88
N ARG A 151 -18.72 9.35 -7.19
CA ARG A 151 -19.39 8.51 -8.18
C ARG A 151 -18.80 7.10 -8.31
N GLN A 152 -17.68 6.83 -7.68
CA GLN A 152 -17.01 5.53 -7.78
C GLN A 152 -17.88 4.39 -7.20
N PRO A 153 -17.77 3.15 -7.75
CA PRO A 153 -18.64 2.03 -7.34
C PRO A 153 -18.50 1.64 -5.87
N TYR A 154 -17.34 1.88 -5.25
CA TYR A 154 -17.11 1.58 -3.84
C TYR A 154 -17.75 2.60 -2.88
N MET A 155 -18.28 3.71 -3.40
CA MET A 155 -18.97 4.74 -2.59
C MET A 155 -20.47 4.46 -2.42
N ARG A 156 -21.00 3.49 -3.17
CA ARG A 156 -22.44 3.13 -3.19
C ARG A 156 -22.78 2.04 -2.19
#